data_8f55b3d14313eec9159637b38ffa1af8
#
_entry.id   8f55b3d14313eec9159637b38ffa1af8
#
_cell.length_a   1.000
_cell.length_b   1.000
_cell.length_c   1.000
_cell.angle_alpha   90.00
_cell.angle_beta   90.00
_cell.angle_gamma   90.00
#
_symmetry.space_group_name_H-M   'P 1'
#
loop_
_entity.id
_entity.type
_entity.pdbx_description
1 polymer ?
#
loop_
_entity_poly.entity_id
_entity_poly.type
_entity_poly.pdbx_seq_one_letter_code
_entity_poly.pdbx_strand_id
1 'polypeptide(L)'
;LLWHDFYFYWTHRLLHSRWLFRRVHGVHHRSRNPSPWAAYAFHPIEALVNSLVTPLALLVVPLHGLVLFAFAIHQIVRNAHGHLSIETMPRGFARHWLGGRFTTTTHHHLHHETAQGNYGLWFTWWDRWMGTERGDYHTRFEKVTGV
;
A
#
# COMPACT_ATOMS: atom_id res chain seq x y z
N LEU A 1 -7.56 6.47 9.60
CA LEU A 1 -6.48 6.32 8.61
C LEU A 1 -5.13 6.03 9.27
N LEU A 2 -4.67 6.86 10.23
CA LEU A 2 -3.33 6.70 10.86
C LEU A 2 -3.11 5.32 11.47
N TRP A 3 -4.11 4.80 12.20
CA TRP A 3 -4.06 3.45 12.74
C TRP A 3 -3.92 2.38 11.64
N HIS A 4 -4.70 2.51 10.58
CA HIS A 4 -4.65 1.58 9.46
C HIS A 4 -3.29 1.62 8.75
N ASP A 5 -2.74 2.81 8.51
CA ASP A 5 -1.45 2.99 7.86
C ASP A 5 -0.30 2.38 8.68
N PHE A 6 -0.32 2.60 10.01
CA PHE A 6 0.59 1.96 10.94
C PHE A 6 0.48 0.44 10.88
N TYR A 7 -0.74 -0.09 11.07
CA TYR A 7 -0.99 -1.53 11.07
C TYR A 7 -0.57 -2.17 9.74
N PHE A 8 -0.98 -1.56 8.63
CA PHE A 8 -0.68 -2.06 7.29
C PHE A 8 0.83 -2.09 7.03
N TYR A 9 1.55 -1.01 7.31
CA TYR A 9 3.00 -0.97 7.08
C TYR A 9 3.72 -2.11 7.80
N TRP A 10 3.44 -2.30 9.09
CA TRP A 10 4.14 -3.32 9.88
C TRP A 10 3.75 -4.74 9.52
N THR A 11 2.47 -5.01 9.30
CA THR A 11 2.00 -6.34 8.86
C THR A 11 2.48 -6.67 7.45
N HIS A 12 2.43 -5.72 6.53
CA HIS A 12 2.90 -5.87 5.16
C HIS A 12 4.42 -6.14 5.12
N ARG A 13 5.21 -5.37 5.85
CA ARG A 13 6.64 -5.61 5.99
C ARG A 13 6.93 -6.98 6.61
N LEU A 14 6.15 -7.42 7.59
CA LEU A 14 6.26 -8.75 8.17
C LEU A 14 5.93 -9.86 7.15
N LEU A 15 4.88 -9.65 6.34
CA LEU A 15 4.50 -10.58 5.27
C LEU A 15 5.61 -10.74 4.20
N HIS A 16 6.47 -9.73 4.05
CA HIS A 16 7.67 -9.80 3.20
C HIS A 16 8.86 -10.56 3.84
N SER A 17 8.74 -11.04 5.08
CA SER A 17 9.75 -11.95 5.62
C SER A 17 9.84 -13.22 4.76
N ARG A 18 11.05 -13.78 4.64
CA ARG A 18 11.35 -14.89 3.71
C ARG A 18 10.35 -16.05 3.77
N TRP A 19 9.89 -16.41 4.97
CA TRP A 19 8.99 -17.54 5.17
C TRP A 19 7.54 -17.18 4.80
N LEU A 20 7.02 -16.03 5.29
CA LEU A 20 5.66 -15.58 5.01
C LEU A 20 5.48 -15.17 3.55
N PHE A 21 6.48 -14.56 2.95
CA PHE A 21 6.44 -14.21 1.54
C PHE A 21 6.24 -15.46 0.68
N ARG A 22 7.06 -16.48 0.88
CA ARG A 22 6.99 -17.71 0.06
C ARG A 22 5.68 -18.47 0.17
N ARG A 23 5.03 -18.45 1.33
CA ARG A 23 3.84 -19.28 1.62
C ARG A 23 2.54 -18.53 1.59
N VAL A 24 2.56 -17.22 1.80
CA VAL A 24 1.36 -16.38 1.98
C VAL A 24 1.37 -15.25 0.97
N HIS A 25 2.22 -14.24 1.17
CA HIS A 25 2.17 -12.98 0.43
C HIS A 25 2.62 -13.08 -1.03
N GLY A 26 3.43 -14.06 -1.37
CA GLY A 26 3.82 -14.34 -2.75
C GLY A 26 2.65 -14.65 -3.70
N VAL A 27 1.45 -15.00 -3.17
CA VAL A 27 0.23 -15.13 -3.97
C VAL A 27 -0.17 -13.78 -4.54
N HIS A 28 -0.16 -12.72 -3.70
CA HIS A 28 -0.42 -11.35 -4.10
C HIS A 28 0.61 -10.84 -5.12
N HIS A 29 1.88 -11.11 -4.89
CA HIS A 29 3.00 -10.72 -5.75
C HIS A 29 3.18 -11.55 -7.04
N ARG A 30 2.28 -12.47 -7.35
CA ARG A 30 2.23 -13.07 -8.71
C ARG A 30 1.93 -12.05 -9.77
N SER A 31 1.19 -11.00 -9.44
CA SER A 31 0.93 -9.83 -10.28
C SER A 31 2.08 -8.83 -10.18
N ARG A 32 3.15 -9.02 -10.97
CA ARG A 32 4.29 -8.09 -11.01
C ARG A 32 3.95 -6.76 -11.69
N ASN A 33 2.99 -6.78 -12.60
CA ASN A 33 2.35 -5.61 -13.20
C ASN A 33 0.87 -5.66 -12.78
N PRO A 34 0.52 -5.17 -11.59
CA PRO A 34 -0.79 -5.38 -11.02
C PRO A 34 -1.88 -4.64 -11.80
N SER A 35 -3.08 -5.17 -11.73
CA SER A 35 -4.31 -4.49 -12.12
C SER A 35 -5.18 -4.27 -10.88
N PRO A 36 -6.23 -3.44 -10.92
CA PRO A 36 -7.13 -3.24 -9.79
C PRO A 36 -7.69 -4.54 -9.18
N TRP A 37 -7.83 -5.58 -9.98
CA TRP A 37 -8.28 -6.91 -9.52
C TRP A 37 -7.24 -7.60 -8.63
N ALA A 38 -5.95 -7.32 -8.84
CA ALA A 38 -4.89 -7.86 -8.02
C ALA A 38 -4.92 -7.32 -6.59
N ALA A 39 -5.55 -6.16 -6.36
CA ALA A 39 -5.67 -5.51 -5.05
C ALA A 39 -6.28 -6.42 -3.97
N TYR A 40 -7.04 -7.43 -4.36
CA TYR A 40 -7.70 -8.38 -3.45
C TYR A 40 -7.35 -9.84 -3.72
N ALA A 41 -6.35 -10.10 -4.53
CA ALA A 41 -5.82 -11.44 -4.80
C ALA A 41 -4.89 -11.89 -3.66
N PHE A 42 -5.46 -12.31 -2.53
CA PHE A 42 -4.74 -12.68 -1.31
C PHE A 42 -4.79 -14.18 -1.01
N HIS A 43 -3.77 -14.66 -0.34
CA HIS A 43 -3.87 -15.91 0.40
C HIS A 43 -4.84 -15.75 1.60
N PRO A 44 -5.65 -16.76 1.98
CA PRO A 44 -6.61 -16.64 3.09
C PRO A 44 -6.00 -16.13 4.40
N ILE A 45 -4.80 -16.53 4.74
CA ILE A 45 -4.08 -16.03 5.93
C ILE A 45 -3.80 -14.52 5.81
N GLU A 46 -3.41 -14.05 4.64
CA GLU A 46 -3.20 -12.62 4.41
C GLU A 46 -4.51 -11.82 4.50
N ALA A 47 -5.58 -12.36 3.90
CA ALA A 47 -6.90 -11.75 4.00
C ALA A 47 -7.35 -11.63 5.46
N LEU A 48 -7.11 -12.66 6.29
CA LEU A 48 -7.38 -12.63 7.72
C LEU A 48 -6.55 -11.54 8.42
N VAL A 49 -5.24 -11.50 8.19
CA VAL A 49 -4.35 -10.47 8.78
C VAL A 49 -4.84 -9.07 8.41
N ASN A 50 -5.14 -8.83 7.14
CA ASN A 50 -5.60 -7.52 6.68
C ASN A 50 -6.97 -7.14 7.26
N SER A 51 -7.87 -8.10 7.50
CA SER A 51 -9.19 -7.84 8.08
C SER A 51 -9.15 -7.49 9.57
N LEU A 52 -8.11 -7.92 10.31
CA LEU A 52 -7.98 -7.66 11.74
C LEU A 52 -7.78 -6.18 12.10
N VAL A 53 -7.38 -5.33 11.16
CA VAL A 53 -7.16 -3.90 11.40
C VAL A 53 -8.38 -3.20 12.00
N THR A 54 -9.58 -3.51 11.52
CA THR A 54 -10.83 -2.89 11.97
C THR A 54 -11.25 -3.36 13.36
N PRO A 55 -11.38 -4.67 13.66
CA PRO A 55 -11.73 -5.10 15.01
C PRO A 55 -10.71 -4.67 16.05
N LEU A 56 -9.40 -4.66 15.74
CA LEU A 56 -8.39 -4.15 16.66
C LEU A 56 -8.53 -2.64 16.92
N ALA A 57 -8.91 -1.84 15.91
CA ALA A 57 -9.21 -0.43 16.11
C ALA A 57 -10.41 -0.22 17.05
N LEU A 58 -11.45 -1.04 16.91
CA LEU A 58 -12.67 -0.96 17.71
C LEU A 58 -12.46 -1.31 19.18
N LEU A 59 -11.43 -2.07 19.53
CA LEU A 59 -11.06 -2.33 20.92
C LEU A 59 -10.57 -1.06 21.65
N VAL A 60 -10.09 -0.08 20.90
CA VAL A 60 -9.48 1.14 21.46
C VAL A 60 -10.37 2.38 21.23
N VAL A 61 -11.02 2.45 20.08
CA VAL A 61 -11.82 3.61 19.68
C VAL A 61 -13.21 3.15 19.22
N PRO A 62 -14.29 3.53 19.94
CA PRO A 62 -15.64 3.23 19.47
C PRO A 62 -15.93 4.06 18.20
N LEU A 63 -16.22 3.38 17.09
CA LEU A 63 -16.51 4.03 15.81
C LEU A 63 -17.96 3.77 15.42
N HIS A 64 -18.62 4.81 14.93
CA HIS A 64 -19.98 4.69 14.40
C HIS A 64 -20.00 3.86 13.10
N GLY A 65 -21.05 3.07 12.86
CA GLY A 65 -21.18 2.19 11.69
C GLY A 65 -21.02 2.90 10.35
N LEU A 66 -21.51 4.15 10.23
CA LEU A 66 -21.31 4.95 9.01
C LEU A 66 -19.83 5.32 8.77
N VAL A 67 -19.06 5.55 9.83
CA VAL A 67 -17.62 5.82 9.70
C VAL A 67 -16.90 4.58 9.21
N LEU A 68 -17.27 3.40 9.73
CA LEU A 68 -16.70 2.13 9.28
C LEU A 68 -17.06 1.85 7.82
N PHE A 69 -18.30 2.10 7.43
CA PHE A 69 -18.74 1.94 6.05
C PHE A 69 -18.00 2.88 5.10
N ALA A 70 -17.93 4.17 5.42
CA ALA A 70 -17.20 5.16 4.62
C ALA A 70 -15.70 4.80 4.51
N PHE A 71 -15.11 4.33 5.62
CA PHE A 71 -13.72 3.86 5.62
C PHE A 71 -13.55 2.64 4.71
N ALA A 72 -14.46 1.66 4.76
CA ALA A 72 -14.39 0.47 3.90
C ALA A 72 -14.45 0.84 2.42
N ILE A 73 -15.36 1.73 2.01
CA ILE A 73 -15.43 2.22 0.63
C ILE A 73 -14.13 2.92 0.24
N HIS A 74 -13.66 3.83 1.09
CA HIS A 74 -12.42 4.55 0.84
C HIS A 74 -11.22 3.60 0.69
N GLN A 75 -11.14 2.57 1.56
CA GLN A 75 -10.11 1.53 1.52
C GLN A 75 -10.14 0.73 0.21
N ILE A 76 -11.34 0.34 -0.24
CA ILE A 76 -11.52 -0.38 -1.51
C ILE A 76 -11.00 0.45 -2.67
N VAL A 77 -11.45 1.70 -2.76
CA VAL A 77 -11.05 2.62 -3.84
C VAL A 77 -9.54 2.87 -3.81
N ARG A 78 -8.98 3.13 -2.63
CA ARG A 78 -7.55 3.43 -2.49
C ARG A 78 -6.67 2.24 -2.84
N ASN A 79 -7.06 1.04 -2.42
CA ASN A 79 -6.31 -0.18 -2.71
C ASN A 79 -6.36 -0.50 -4.22
N ALA A 80 -7.54 -0.44 -4.83
CA ALA A 80 -7.70 -0.61 -6.28
C ALA A 80 -6.90 0.45 -7.06
N HIS A 81 -6.92 1.71 -6.64
CA HIS A 81 -6.15 2.80 -7.24
C HIS A 81 -4.64 2.53 -7.16
N GLY A 82 -4.11 2.07 -6.03
CA GLY A 82 -2.70 1.72 -5.89
C GLY A 82 -2.23 0.66 -6.90
N HIS A 83 -3.14 -0.22 -7.34
CA HIS A 83 -2.87 -1.30 -8.29
C HIS A 83 -3.18 -0.96 -9.76
N LEU A 84 -3.41 0.30 -10.12
CA LEU A 84 -3.75 0.68 -11.51
C LEU A 84 -2.62 0.45 -12.52
N SER A 85 -1.37 0.39 -12.10
CA SER A 85 -0.18 0.36 -12.97
C SER A 85 -0.03 1.57 -13.92
N ILE A 86 -0.92 2.54 -13.81
CA ILE A 86 -0.88 3.80 -14.55
C ILE A 86 -0.76 4.91 -13.50
N GLU A 87 0.24 5.79 -13.65
CA GLU A 87 0.37 6.92 -12.74
C GLU A 87 -0.71 7.97 -13.03
N THR A 88 -1.43 8.37 -12.00
CA THR A 88 -2.56 9.31 -12.09
C THR A 88 -2.23 10.68 -11.52
N MET A 89 -1.10 10.78 -10.80
CA MET A 89 -0.67 12.03 -10.21
C MET A 89 0.14 12.87 -11.21
N PRO A 90 0.04 14.21 -11.18
CA PRO A 90 0.77 15.07 -12.08
C PRO A 90 2.27 15.04 -11.81
N ARG A 91 3.06 15.41 -12.82
CA ARG A 91 4.51 15.57 -12.70
C ARG A 91 4.88 16.43 -11.50
N GLY A 92 5.94 16.05 -10.79
CA GLY A 92 6.41 16.74 -9.59
C GLY A 92 5.66 16.39 -8.30
N PHE A 93 4.52 15.68 -8.38
CA PHE A 93 3.71 15.36 -7.19
C PHE A 93 4.52 14.62 -6.11
N ALA A 94 5.31 13.62 -6.50
CA ALA A 94 6.11 12.84 -5.55
C ALA A 94 7.22 13.65 -4.84
N ARG A 95 7.65 14.77 -5.43
CA ARG A 95 8.63 15.69 -4.83
C ARG A 95 7.99 16.89 -4.13
N HIS A 96 6.69 17.11 -4.32
CA HIS A 96 5.98 18.20 -3.66
C HIS A 96 5.95 17.98 -2.15
N TRP A 97 6.09 19.05 -1.35
CA TRP A 97 6.19 18.96 0.12
C TRP A 97 5.01 18.26 0.80
N LEU A 98 3.81 18.39 0.24
CA LEU A 98 2.60 17.71 0.70
C LEU A 98 2.34 16.44 -0.11
N GLY A 99 2.33 16.52 -1.45
CA GLY A 99 2.05 15.39 -2.34
C GLY A 99 2.98 14.20 -2.10
N GLY A 100 4.27 14.47 -1.92
CA GLY A 100 5.26 13.43 -1.64
C GLY A 100 5.08 12.70 -0.30
N ARG A 101 4.12 13.10 0.54
CA ARG A 101 3.75 12.36 1.76
C ARG A 101 2.78 11.21 1.49
N PHE A 102 2.15 11.18 0.32
CA PHE A 102 1.22 10.15 -0.09
C PHE A 102 1.88 9.16 -1.03
N THR A 103 1.52 7.89 -0.90
CA THR A 103 1.95 6.88 -1.86
C THR A 103 1.22 7.09 -3.19
N THR A 104 1.89 6.82 -4.30
CA THR A 104 1.34 6.90 -5.66
C THR A 104 1.21 5.50 -6.27
N THR A 105 0.60 5.39 -7.43
CA THR A 105 0.55 4.11 -8.15
C THR A 105 1.95 3.64 -8.54
N THR A 106 2.85 4.55 -8.91
CA THR A 106 4.26 4.23 -9.18
C THR A 106 4.98 3.68 -7.95
N HIS A 107 4.69 4.24 -6.74
CA HIS A 107 5.27 3.76 -5.49
C HIS A 107 4.92 2.29 -5.24
N HIS A 108 3.65 1.94 -5.38
CA HIS A 108 3.16 0.58 -5.17
C HIS A 108 3.51 -0.37 -6.32
N HIS A 109 3.54 0.13 -7.56
CA HIS A 109 3.98 -0.66 -8.72
C HIS A 109 5.44 -1.13 -8.57
N LEU A 110 6.34 -0.24 -8.15
CA LEU A 110 7.74 -0.60 -7.87
C LEU A 110 7.86 -1.66 -6.76
N HIS A 111 6.96 -1.61 -5.76
CA HIS A 111 6.87 -2.63 -4.75
C HIS A 111 6.50 -3.99 -5.35
N HIS A 112 5.48 -4.06 -6.22
CA HIS A 112 5.08 -5.30 -6.90
C HIS A 112 6.16 -5.83 -7.85
N GLU A 113 6.85 -4.94 -8.57
CA GLU A 113 7.89 -5.31 -9.53
C GLU A 113 9.03 -6.10 -8.87
N THR A 114 9.42 -5.72 -7.66
CA THR A 114 10.61 -6.24 -7.00
C THR A 114 10.33 -7.01 -5.70
N ALA A 115 9.15 -6.85 -5.14
CA ALA A 115 8.77 -7.34 -3.82
C ALA A 115 9.69 -6.82 -2.69
N GLN A 116 10.33 -5.67 -2.87
CA GLN A 116 11.27 -5.08 -1.91
C GLN A 116 11.03 -3.58 -1.76
N GLY A 117 10.92 -3.11 -0.50
CA GLY A 117 10.69 -1.71 -0.18
C GLY A 117 9.29 -1.22 -0.53
N ASN A 118 9.00 0.05 -0.26
CA ASN A 118 7.72 0.70 -0.54
C ASN A 118 6.52 -0.04 0.06
N TYR A 119 6.59 -0.38 1.35
CA TYR A 119 5.57 -1.17 2.04
C TYR A 119 4.33 -0.37 2.45
N GLY A 120 4.39 0.97 2.40
CA GLY A 120 3.29 1.85 2.79
C GLY A 120 2.10 1.79 1.83
N LEU A 121 0.87 1.96 2.38
CA LEU A 121 -0.36 2.02 1.58
C LEU A 121 -0.84 3.46 1.37
N TRP A 122 -0.89 4.26 2.44
CA TRP A 122 -1.42 5.62 2.42
C TRP A 122 -0.33 6.66 2.32
N PHE A 123 0.68 6.52 3.16
CA PHE A 123 1.71 7.52 3.34
C PHE A 123 3.10 6.92 3.13
N THR A 124 4.02 7.77 2.67
CA THR A 124 5.42 7.39 2.43
C THR A 124 6.29 7.49 3.69
N TRP A 125 5.77 8.07 4.78
CA TRP A 125 6.58 8.37 5.96
C TRP A 125 7.17 7.13 6.64
N TRP A 126 6.43 6.01 6.71
CA TRP A 126 6.97 4.77 7.29
C TRP A 126 8.13 4.25 6.48
N ASP A 127 7.99 4.24 5.15
CA ASP A 127 9.08 3.81 4.26
C ASP A 127 10.31 4.71 4.41
N ARG A 128 10.12 6.02 4.54
CA ARG A 128 11.22 6.97 4.75
C ARG A 128 11.87 6.81 6.12
N TRP A 129 11.08 6.75 7.18
CA TRP A 129 11.62 6.62 8.55
C TRP A 129 12.33 5.28 8.76
N MET A 130 11.85 4.23 8.12
CA MET A 130 12.41 2.88 8.26
C MET A 130 13.44 2.54 7.18
N GLY A 131 13.77 3.49 6.27
CA GLY A 131 14.74 3.29 5.20
C GLY A 131 14.33 2.24 4.17
N THR A 132 13.02 2.07 3.96
CA THR A 132 12.45 1.10 3.01
C THR A 132 11.86 1.77 1.77
N GLU A 133 11.88 3.11 1.65
CA GLU A 133 11.52 3.79 0.40
C GLU A 133 12.59 3.47 -0.66
N ARG A 134 12.15 3.04 -1.82
CA ARG A 134 13.05 2.69 -2.92
C ARG A 134 13.77 3.93 -3.46
N GLY A 135 15.08 3.84 -3.61
CA GLY A 135 15.91 4.96 -4.08
C GLY A 135 15.61 5.41 -5.52
N ASP A 136 15.04 4.52 -6.35
CA ASP A 136 14.65 4.81 -7.72
C ASP A 136 13.21 5.35 -7.86
N TYR A 137 12.43 5.44 -6.77
CA TYR A 137 11.01 5.85 -6.81
C TYR A 137 10.80 7.20 -7.49
N HIS A 138 11.48 8.24 -7.03
CA HIS A 138 11.31 9.60 -7.58
C HIS A 138 11.72 9.69 -9.06
N THR A 139 12.80 9.01 -9.43
CA THR A 139 13.26 8.99 -10.83
C THR A 139 12.26 8.26 -11.72
N ARG A 140 11.74 7.12 -11.26
CA ARG A 140 10.72 6.36 -11.99
C ARG A 140 9.43 7.16 -12.12
N PHE A 141 8.98 7.84 -11.05
CA PHE A 141 7.80 8.69 -11.05
C PHE A 141 7.90 9.81 -12.10
N GLU A 142 9.02 10.56 -12.10
CA GLU A 142 9.25 11.64 -13.07
C GLU A 142 9.29 11.10 -14.51
N LYS A 143 9.86 9.91 -14.72
CA LYS A 143 9.91 9.27 -16.03
C LYS A 143 8.52 8.93 -16.56
N VAL A 144 7.64 8.37 -15.75
CA VAL A 144 6.29 7.96 -16.18
C VAL A 144 5.30 9.12 -16.29
N THR A 145 5.58 10.25 -15.61
CA THR A 145 4.74 11.46 -15.66
C THR A 145 5.30 12.55 -16.60
N GLY A 146 6.49 12.35 -17.13
CA GLY A 146 7.23 13.36 -17.90
C GLY A 146 7.16 13.21 -19.43
N VAL A 147 6.21 12.41 -19.93
CA VAL A 147 6.00 12.21 -21.40
C VAL A 147 5.33 13.43 -22.01
#